data_8004aa5d1bc89a9e8d54da1a41f00a4c
#
_entry.id   8004aa5d1bc89a9e8d54da1a41f00a4c
#
_cell.length_a   1.000
_cell.length_b   1.000
_cell.length_c   1.000
_cell.angle_alpha   90.00
_cell.angle_beta   90.00
_cell.angle_gamma   90.00
#
_symmetry.space_group_name_H-M   'P 1'
#
loop_
_entity.id
_entity.type
_entity.pdbx_description
1 polymer ?
#
loop_
_entity_poly.entity_id
_entity_poly.type
_entity_poly.pdbx_seq_one_letter_code
_entity_poly.pdbx_strand_id
1 'polypeptide(L)'
;MNRFAKLTALLASACMLFSAMSIAHADDLENMLNSRQQVINLFNQDAGSNTATPFMPARANPPIAEQSSGSADELIKSAMGLLGVAYRYGGTSARTGFDCSGFMQHIFRRTLGLNLPRTSAEQAKMGTHVNRSELQPGDMVFFRTMGRGRISHVGLYIGNNRFIHAPRTGKNIEITSLSNKYWNSKYAFGRRVKKNDPSRFLN
;
A
#
# COMPACT_ATOMS: atom_id res chain seq x y z
N MET A 1 8.86 42.33 50.52
CA MET A 1 9.35 40.95 50.32
C MET A 1 8.33 40.23 49.44
N ASN A 2 8.48 39.94 48.35
CA ASN A 2 9.16 39.75 47.09
C ASN A 2 8.13 39.28 46.08
N ARG A 3 7.52 40.20 45.33
CA ARG A 3 6.64 39.86 44.19
C ARG A 3 7.44 39.50 42.95
N PHE A 4 8.74 39.70 42.93
CA PHE A 4 9.63 39.42 41.79
C PHE A 4 10.11 37.98 41.71
N ALA A 5 10.04 37.19 42.77
CA ALA A 5 10.51 35.79 42.77
C ALA A 5 9.51 34.80 42.14
N LYS A 6 8.24 35.19 41.93
CA LYS A 6 7.22 34.30 41.37
C LYS A 6 7.11 34.41 39.84
N LEU A 7 7.71 35.43 39.23
CA LEU A 7 7.61 35.63 37.76
C LEU A 7 8.68 34.87 36.99
N THR A 8 9.81 34.57 37.60
CA THR A 8 10.90 33.84 36.94
C THR A 8 10.69 32.33 36.88
N ALA A 9 9.87 31.77 37.78
CA ALA A 9 9.57 30.33 37.78
C ALA A 9 8.55 29.93 36.67
N LEU A 10 7.70 30.86 36.20
CA LEU A 10 6.71 30.56 35.15
C LEU A 10 7.31 30.54 33.72
N LEU A 11 8.38 31.29 33.49
CA LEU A 11 9.05 31.35 32.18
C LEU A 11 9.95 30.15 31.92
N ALA A 12 10.49 29.49 32.94
CA ALA A 12 11.31 28.29 32.79
C ALA A 12 10.46 27.03 32.47
N SER A 13 9.19 26.99 32.91
CA SER A 13 8.31 25.86 32.65
C SER A 13 7.73 25.85 31.23
N ALA A 14 7.62 27.01 30.58
CA ALA A 14 7.10 27.09 29.19
C ALA A 14 8.12 26.66 28.13
N CYS A 15 9.43 26.82 28.40
CA CYS A 15 10.47 26.36 27.46
C CYS A 15 10.65 24.85 27.41
N MET A 16 10.36 24.12 28.47
CA MET A 16 10.51 22.66 28.48
C MET A 16 9.37 21.93 27.75
N LEU A 17 8.19 22.53 27.61
CA LEU A 17 7.08 21.95 26.91
C LEU A 17 7.21 22.10 25.37
N PHE A 18 8.00 23.06 24.90
CA PHE A 18 8.22 23.23 23.44
C PHE A 18 9.28 22.27 22.86
N SER A 19 10.20 21.75 23.68
CA SER A 19 11.23 20.80 23.24
C SER A 19 10.70 19.37 23.08
N ALA A 20 9.62 18.99 23.77
CA ALA A 20 9.05 17.63 23.67
C ALA A 20 8.15 17.44 22.42
N MET A 21 7.69 18.52 21.80
CA MET A 21 6.78 18.45 20.63
C MET A 21 7.51 18.31 19.29
N SER A 22 8.81 18.60 19.24
CA SER A 22 9.63 18.51 18.02
C SER A 22 10.20 17.11 17.76
N ILE A 23 10.29 16.25 18.77
CA ILE A 23 10.91 14.92 18.65
C ILE A 23 9.94 13.92 18.00
N ALA A 24 8.65 14.04 18.27
CA ALA A 24 7.64 13.13 17.70
C ALA A 24 7.46 13.24 16.18
N HIS A 25 7.89 14.34 15.55
CA HIS A 25 7.81 14.51 14.08
C HIS A 25 9.06 13.98 13.35
N ALA A 26 10.19 13.87 14.01
CA ALA A 26 11.42 13.36 13.42
C ALA A 26 11.37 11.85 13.25
N ASP A 27 10.85 11.13 14.24
CA ASP A 27 10.75 9.67 14.21
C ASP A 27 9.77 9.17 13.11
N ASP A 28 8.67 9.91 12.84
CA ASP A 28 7.73 9.59 11.77
C ASP A 28 8.36 9.79 10.39
N LEU A 29 9.22 10.80 10.23
CA LEU A 29 9.91 11.08 8.97
C LEU A 29 11.02 10.05 8.70
N GLU A 30 11.79 9.66 9.70
CA GLU A 30 12.79 8.61 9.59
C GLU A 30 12.16 7.25 9.28
N ASN A 31 11.06 6.90 9.90
CA ASN A 31 10.32 5.68 9.59
C ASN A 31 9.79 5.67 8.16
N MET A 32 9.34 6.82 7.63
CA MET A 32 8.93 6.95 6.23
C MET A 32 10.12 6.81 5.27
N LEU A 33 11.26 7.41 5.58
CA LEU A 33 12.48 7.32 4.75
C LEU A 33 13.06 5.91 4.77
N ASN A 34 13.10 5.25 5.92
CA ASN A 34 13.56 3.88 6.06
C ASN A 34 12.64 2.89 5.32
N SER A 35 11.33 3.11 5.34
CA SER A 35 10.37 2.30 4.57
C SER A 35 10.59 2.45 3.07
N ARG A 36 10.87 3.66 2.58
CA ARG A 36 11.21 3.91 1.16
C ARG A 36 12.53 3.25 0.78
N GLN A 37 13.55 3.35 1.62
CA GLN A 37 14.86 2.77 1.35
C GLN A 37 14.83 1.23 1.34
N GLN A 38 14.08 0.61 2.23
CA GLN A 38 13.89 -0.85 2.22
C GLN A 38 13.25 -1.34 0.91
N VAL A 39 12.33 -0.58 0.37
CA VAL A 39 11.69 -0.91 -0.91
C VAL A 39 12.65 -0.79 -2.07
N ILE A 40 13.44 0.29 -2.13
CA ILE A 40 14.47 0.49 -3.17
C ILE A 40 15.49 -0.64 -3.14
N ASN A 41 15.93 -1.07 -1.96
CA ASN A 41 16.89 -2.15 -1.80
C ASN A 41 16.34 -3.52 -2.25
N LEU A 42 15.02 -3.74 -2.11
CA LEU A 42 14.37 -4.97 -2.61
C LEU A 42 14.33 -5.04 -4.14
N PHE A 43 14.09 -3.91 -4.81
CA PHE A 43 14.14 -3.85 -6.27
C PHE A 43 15.55 -3.99 -6.83
N ASN A 44 16.56 -3.52 -6.11
CA ASN A 44 17.95 -3.61 -6.54
C ASN A 44 18.59 -5.00 -6.32
N GLN A 45 18.05 -5.83 -5.44
CA GLN A 45 18.58 -7.19 -5.22
C GLN A 45 18.21 -8.18 -6.34
N ASP A 46 17.10 -7.97 -7.04
CA ASP A 46 16.71 -8.82 -8.17
C ASP A 46 17.38 -8.43 -9.50
N ALA A 47 18.03 -7.28 -9.58
CA ALA A 47 18.72 -6.81 -10.79
C ALA A 47 20.15 -7.36 -10.99
N GLY A 48 20.63 -8.21 -10.10
CA GLY A 48 22.05 -8.61 -9.99
C GLY A 48 22.42 -9.99 -10.53
N SER A 49 21.65 -10.65 -11.40
CA SER A 49 22.03 -11.95 -11.96
C SER A 49 21.83 -12.02 -13.47
N ASN A 50 22.70 -11.38 -14.23
CA ASN A 50 22.84 -11.63 -15.67
C ASN A 50 24.24 -12.15 -15.97
N THR A 51 24.41 -13.46 -16.03
CA THR A 51 25.50 -14.12 -16.72
C THR A 51 25.20 -14.19 -18.21
N ALA A 52 26.04 -13.56 -18.99
CA ALA A 52 25.98 -13.51 -20.44
C ALA A 52 26.27 -14.89 -21.08
N THR A 53 25.42 -15.36 -22.00
CA THR A 53 25.74 -16.37 -22.99
C THR A 53 25.34 -15.88 -24.39
N PRO A 54 26.06 -16.31 -25.47
CA PRO A 54 26.04 -15.62 -26.77
C PRO A 54 24.86 -16.01 -27.66
N PHE A 55 24.49 -15.05 -28.45
CA PHE A 55 23.58 -14.89 -29.55
C PHE A 55 23.33 -16.11 -30.46
N MET A 56 22.00 -16.44 -30.66
CA MET A 56 21.48 -17.05 -31.90
C MET A 56 20.06 -16.49 -32.16
N PRO A 57 19.69 -16.13 -33.42
CA PRO A 57 18.41 -15.51 -33.71
C PRO A 57 17.36 -16.59 -34.01
N ALA A 58 16.39 -16.72 -33.11
CA ALA A 58 15.13 -17.39 -33.41
C ALA A 58 13.97 -16.47 -33.06
N ARG A 59 13.20 -16.13 -34.10
CA ARG A 59 11.97 -15.34 -34.01
C ARG A 59 10.92 -16.18 -33.29
N ALA A 60 10.79 -15.94 -31.99
CA ALA A 60 9.69 -16.48 -31.20
C ALA A 60 8.97 -15.32 -30.55
N ASN A 61 7.63 -15.28 -30.67
CA ASN A 61 6.79 -14.34 -29.98
C ASN A 61 7.09 -14.41 -28.46
N PRO A 62 7.24 -13.25 -27.76
CA PRO A 62 7.50 -13.29 -26.32
C PRO A 62 6.33 -13.94 -25.59
N PRO A 63 6.58 -14.80 -24.60
CA PRO A 63 5.53 -15.47 -23.84
C PRO A 63 4.72 -14.43 -23.05
N ILE A 64 3.42 -14.69 -22.94
CA ILE A 64 2.38 -13.88 -22.27
C ILE A 64 2.75 -13.49 -20.81
N ALA A 65 3.76 -14.12 -20.23
CA ALA A 65 4.26 -13.86 -18.88
C ALA A 65 4.93 -12.48 -18.72
N GLU A 66 5.59 -11.94 -19.75
CA GLU A 66 6.31 -10.65 -19.66
C GLU A 66 5.39 -9.43 -19.59
N GLN A 67 4.20 -9.50 -20.20
CA GLN A 67 3.21 -8.41 -20.14
C GLN A 67 2.52 -8.30 -18.77
N SER A 68 2.50 -9.36 -17.97
CA SER A 68 1.89 -9.36 -16.64
C SER A 68 2.80 -8.78 -15.57
N SER A 69 4.12 -8.95 -15.69
CA SER A 69 5.10 -8.38 -14.75
C SER A 69 5.15 -6.85 -14.86
N GLY A 70 5.21 -6.30 -16.08
CA GLY A 70 5.23 -4.84 -16.29
C GLY A 70 4.02 -4.12 -15.71
N SER A 71 2.82 -4.70 -15.83
CA SER A 71 1.60 -4.09 -15.28
C SER A 71 1.53 -4.16 -13.75
N ALA A 72 2.07 -5.22 -13.13
CA ALA A 72 2.15 -5.35 -11.68
C ALA A 72 3.17 -4.35 -11.09
N ASP A 73 4.33 -4.21 -11.72
CA ASP A 73 5.38 -3.28 -11.31
C ASP A 73 4.89 -1.83 -11.37
N GLU A 74 4.14 -1.46 -12.41
CA GLU A 74 3.53 -0.15 -12.52
C GLU A 74 2.48 0.11 -11.44
N LEU A 75 1.63 -0.89 -11.10
CA LEU A 75 0.67 -0.79 -9.99
C LEU A 75 1.40 -0.56 -8.67
N ILE A 76 2.45 -1.34 -8.39
CA ILE A 76 3.24 -1.22 -7.17
C ILE A 76 3.93 0.14 -7.11
N LYS A 77 4.56 0.58 -8.20
CA LYS A 77 5.20 1.90 -8.28
C LYS A 77 4.21 3.04 -8.01
N SER A 78 3.02 2.95 -8.59
CA SER A 78 1.94 3.92 -8.35
C SER A 78 1.49 3.91 -6.88
N ALA A 79 1.35 2.73 -6.28
CA ALA A 79 0.99 2.56 -4.88
C ALA A 79 2.07 3.11 -3.93
N MET A 80 3.35 2.83 -4.21
CA MET A 80 4.50 3.32 -3.45
C MET A 80 4.59 4.86 -3.44
N GLY A 81 4.24 5.51 -4.55
CA GLY A 81 4.20 6.96 -4.64
C GLY A 81 3.15 7.62 -3.73
N LEU A 82 2.24 6.83 -3.15
CA LEU A 82 1.18 7.31 -2.26
C LEU A 82 1.44 6.95 -0.78
N LEU A 83 2.59 6.33 -0.44
CA LEU A 83 2.96 6.07 0.95
C LEU A 83 2.95 7.37 1.76
N GLY A 84 2.40 7.30 2.97
CA GLY A 84 2.28 8.46 3.87
C GLY A 84 1.08 9.36 3.59
N VAL A 85 0.32 9.17 2.51
CA VAL A 85 -0.95 9.89 2.30
C VAL A 85 -1.96 9.44 3.35
N ALA A 86 -2.64 10.40 3.97
CA ALA A 86 -3.57 10.16 5.06
C ALA A 86 -4.77 9.28 4.65
N TYR A 87 -5.20 8.41 5.55
CA TYR A 87 -6.49 7.75 5.43
C TYR A 87 -7.63 8.75 5.61
N ARG A 88 -8.63 8.68 4.73
CA ARG A 88 -9.91 9.38 4.89
C ARG A 88 -11.05 8.47 4.48
N TYR A 89 -12.01 8.25 5.36
CA TYR A 89 -13.21 7.48 5.03
C TYR A 89 -13.96 8.12 3.83
N GLY A 90 -14.27 7.31 2.82
CA GLY A 90 -14.85 7.79 1.57
C GLY A 90 -13.87 8.50 0.64
N GLY A 91 -12.60 8.64 1.01
CA GLY A 91 -11.57 9.35 0.24
C GLY A 91 -11.13 8.60 -1.01
N THR A 92 -10.85 9.36 -2.09
CA THR A 92 -10.47 8.83 -3.42
C THR A 92 -9.35 9.63 -4.09
N SER A 93 -8.70 10.56 -3.39
CA SER A 93 -7.68 11.42 -3.97
C SER A 93 -6.46 11.61 -3.05
N ALA A 94 -5.27 11.80 -3.65
CA ALA A 94 -4.05 12.05 -2.91
C ALA A 94 -4.10 13.37 -2.11
N ARG A 95 -4.87 14.36 -2.60
CA ARG A 95 -4.99 15.67 -1.94
C ARG A 95 -5.81 15.62 -0.66
N THR A 96 -6.86 14.80 -0.62
CA THR A 96 -7.82 14.76 0.49
C THR A 96 -7.70 13.50 1.34
N GLY A 97 -6.92 12.50 0.90
CA GLY A 97 -6.78 11.20 1.52
C GLY A 97 -7.58 10.11 0.80
N PHE A 98 -7.33 8.86 1.18
CA PHE A 98 -7.96 7.67 0.64
C PHE A 98 -8.56 6.79 1.73
N ASP A 99 -9.66 6.11 1.43
CA ASP A 99 -9.97 4.86 2.13
C ASP A 99 -9.36 3.66 1.36
N CYS A 100 -9.51 2.45 1.90
CA CYS A 100 -8.89 1.25 1.35
C CYS A 100 -9.29 0.99 -0.12
N SER A 101 -10.57 1.04 -0.44
CA SER A 101 -11.09 0.79 -1.79
C SER A 101 -10.90 1.96 -2.74
N GLY A 102 -10.94 3.21 -2.24
CA GLY A 102 -10.62 4.39 -3.03
C GLY A 102 -9.15 4.48 -3.43
N PHE A 103 -8.25 4.04 -2.57
CA PHE A 103 -6.83 3.85 -2.90
C PHE A 103 -6.67 2.85 -4.06
N MET A 104 -7.32 1.69 -3.98
CA MET A 104 -7.29 0.67 -5.05
C MET A 104 -7.89 1.22 -6.36
N GLN A 105 -9.05 1.90 -6.32
CA GLN A 105 -9.63 2.56 -7.49
C GLN A 105 -8.64 3.51 -8.15
N HIS A 106 -7.94 4.32 -7.35
CA HIS A 106 -7.01 5.32 -7.86
C HIS A 106 -5.83 4.69 -8.61
N ILE A 107 -5.14 3.71 -8.01
CA ILE A 107 -3.97 3.09 -8.63
C ILE A 107 -4.35 2.26 -9.86
N PHE A 108 -5.42 1.47 -9.82
CA PHE A 108 -5.87 0.67 -10.96
C PHE A 108 -6.31 1.53 -12.14
N ARG A 109 -7.04 2.62 -11.88
CA ARG A 109 -7.45 3.55 -12.92
C ARG A 109 -6.26 4.23 -13.59
N ARG A 110 -5.29 4.71 -12.80
CA ARG A 110 -4.11 5.42 -13.34
C ARG A 110 -3.16 4.52 -14.11
N THR A 111 -3.00 3.28 -13.68
CA THR A 111 -2.01 2.36 -14.23
C THR A 111 -2.58 1.50 -15.35
N LEU A 112 -3.77 0.92 -15.13
CA LEU A 112 -4.36 -0.05 -16.04
C LEU A 112 -5.57 0.49 -16.83
N GLY A 113 -6.02 1.70 -16.52
CA GLY A 113 -7.27 2.25 -17.07
C GLY A 113 -8.53 1.53 -16.56
N LEU A 114 -8.44 0.78 -15.47
CA LEU A 114 -9.53 -0.01 -14.91
C LEU A 114 -10.29 0.78 -13.84
N ASN A 115 -11.60 0.92 -14.02
CA ASN A 115 -12.49 1.48 -13.00
C ASN A 115 -12.99 0.36 -12.09
N LEU A 116 -12.38 0.21 -10.92
CA LEU A 116 -12.87 -0.72 -9.90
C LEU A 116 -14.16 -0.19 -9.26
N PRO A 117 -15.06 -1.06 -8.78
CA PRO A 117 -16.21 -0.66 -7.97
C PRO A 117 -15.80 0.12 -6.70
N ARG A 118 -16.74 0.91 -6.16
CA ARG A 118 -16.41 1.80 -5.03
C ARG A 118 -16.08 1.08 -3.75
N THR A 119 -16.69 -0.03 -3.45
CA THR A 119 -16.53 -0.72 -2.16
C THR A 119 -15.58 -1.92 -2.26
N SER A 120 -14.88 -2.23 -1.17
CA SER A 120 -14.03 -3.43 -1.10
C SER A 120 -14.82 -4.73 -1.29
N ALA A 121 -16.09 -4.76 -0.86
CA ALA A 121 -16.96 -5.93 -1.04
C ALA A 121 -17.31 -6.20 -2.51
N GLU A 122 -17.49 -5.15 -3.31
CA GLU A 122 -17.72 -5.28 -4.76
C GLU A 122 -16.41 -5.57 -5.49
N GLN A 123 -15.30 -4.93 -5.13
CA GLN A 123 -13.98 -5.23 -5.66
C GLN A 123 -13.59 -6.71 -5.44
N ALA A 124 -14.03 -7.32 -4.35
CA ALA A 124 -13.81 -8.72 -4.04
C ALA A 124 -14.51 -9.70 -5.00
N LYS A 125 -15.42 -9.22 -5.85
CA LYS A 125 -16.12 -10.03 -6.86
C LYS A 125 -15.41 -9.99 -8.23
N MET A 126 -14.45 -9.08 -8.40
CA MET A 126 -13.74 -8.88 -9.67
C MET A 126 -12.58 -9.86 -9.83
N GLY A 127 -12.27 -10.14 -11.09
CA GLY A 127 -11.11 -10.95 -11.46
C GLY A 127 -11.20 -12.40 -11.02
N THR A 128 -10.06 -13.08 -11.05
CA THR A 128 -9.90 -14.49 -10.70
C THR A 128 -9.57 -14.64 -9.22
N HIS A 129 -10.17 -15.62 -8.55
CA HIS A 129 -9.82 -15.98 -7.16
C HIS A 129 -8.38 -16.50 -7.09
N VAL A 130 -7.64 -16.06 -6.06
CA VAL A 130 -6.25 -16.46 -5.81
C VAL A 130 -6.11 -16.95 -4.39
N ASN A 131 -5.58 -18.17 -4.21
CA ASN A 131 -5.23 -18.69 -2.90
C ASN A 131 -4.01 -17.95 -2.32
N ARG A 132 -3.84 -17.99 -1.01
CA ARG A 132 -2.73 -17.28 -0.36
C ARG A 132 -1.35 -17.71 -0.85
N SER A 133 -1.17 -19.00 -1.12
CA SER A 133 0.09 -19.57 -1.64
C SER A 133 0.41 -19.19 -3.10
N GLU A 134 -0.59 -18.70 -3.82
CA GLU A 134 -0.50 -18.35 -5.24
C GLU A 134 -0.46 -16.84 -5.48
N LEU A 135 -0.41 -16.06 -4.39
CA LEU A 135 -0.35 -14.60 -4.47
C LEU A 135 0.89 -14.14 -5.25
N GLN A 136 0.64 -13.24 -6.19
CA GLN A 136 1.68 -12.57 -6.99
C GLN A 136 1.60 -11.06 -6.80
N PRO A 137 2.73 -10.33 -6.91
CA PRO A 137 2.72 -8.87 -6.91
C PRO A 137 1.68 -8.33 -7.89
N GLY A 138 0.90 -7.33 -7.44
CA GLY A 138 -0.24 -6.78 -8.20
C GLY A 138 -1.60 -7.38 -7.86
N ASP A 139 -1.68 -8.49 -7.13
CA ASP A 139 -2.95 -9.04 -6.67
C ASP A 139 -3.61 -8.15 -5.60
N MET A 140 -4.93 -8.09 -5.61
CA MET A 140 -5.70 -7.52 -4.51
C MET A 140 -5.83 -8.54 -3.38
N VAL A 141 -5.61 -8.12 -2.13
CA VAL A 141 -5.81 -8.95 -0.93
C VAL A 141 -6.96 -8.40 -0.09
N PHE A 142 -7.85 -9.28 0.33
CA PHE A 142 -9.10 -8.91 1.00
C PHE A 142 -9.18 -9.43 2.43
N PHE A 143 -9.84 -8.64 3.30
CA PHE A 143 -9.91 -8.92 4.73
C PHE A 143 -11.32 -8.69 5.30
N ARG A 144 -11.65 -9.43 6.39
CA ARG A 144 -12.89 -9.31 7.18
C ARG A 144 -12.61 -8.57 8.49
N THR A 145 -12.44 -7.25 8.43
CA THR A 145 -12.05 -6.43 9.59
C THR A 145 -13.22 -6.01 10.48
N MET A 146 -14.45 -6.01 9.95
CA MET A 146 -15.65 -5.53 10.66
C MET A 146 -16.53 -6.65 11.21
N GLY A 147 -16.05 -7.89 11.26
CA GLY A 147 -16.85 -9.05 11.72
C GLY A 147 -17.94 -9.46 10.72
N ARG A 148 -18.87 -10.35 11.17
CA ARG A 148 -20.01 -10.87 10.38
C ARG A 148 -19.65 -11.47 9.02
N GLY A 149 -18.41 -11.95 8.85
CA GLY A 149 -17.97 -12.69 7.67
C GLY A 149 -17.84 -11.88 6.36
N ARG A 150 -18.23 -10.61 6.32
CA ARG A 150 -18.19 -9.81 5.09
C ARG A 150 -16.82 -9.19 4.82
N ILE A 151 -16.47 -9.03 3.55
CA ILE A 151 -15.28 -8.27 3.14
C ILE A 151 -15.51 -6.79 3.47
N SER A 152 -14.53 -6.20 4.15
CA SER A 152 -14.58 -4.81 4.64
C SER A 152 -13.26 -4.06 4.46
N HIS A 153 -12.22 -4.73 3.94
CA HIS A 153 -10.93 -4.09 3.68
C HIS A 153 -10.22 -4.75 2.50
N VAL A 154 -9.37 -3.96 1.81
CA VAL A 154 -8.60 -4.38 0.65
C VAL A 154 -7.23 -3.68 0.66
N GLY A 155 -6.22 -4.36 0.11
CA GLY A 155 -4.90 -3.82 -0.18
C GLY A 155 -4.29 -4.44 -1.43
N LEU A 156 -3.15 -3.91 -1.89
CA LEU A 156 -2.37 -4.41 -3.00
C LEU A 156 -1.23 -5.29 -2.47
N TYR A 157 -1.15 -6.54 -2.91
CA TYR A 157 -0.01 -7.40 -2.60
C TYR A 157 1.22 -6.98 -3.40
N ILE A 158 2.36 -6.86 -2.72
CA ILE A 158 3.62 -6.36 -3.29
C ILE A 158 4.75 -7.39 -3.24
N GLY A 159 4.42 -8.66 -2.98
CA GLY A 159 5.42 -9.72 -2.82
C GLY A 159 5.92 -9.86 -1.38
N ASN A 160 6.73 -10.89 -1.15
CA ASN A 160 7.40 -11.16 0.13
C ASN A 160 6.46 -11.11 1.35
N ASN A 161 5.24 -11.65 1.19
CA ASN A 161 4.21 -11.70 2.22
C ASN A 161 3.81 -10.31 2.76
N ARG A 162 3.92 -9.24 1.93
CA ARG A 162 3.59 -7.85 2.26
C ARG A 162 2.54 -7.26 1.33
N PHE A 163 1.80 -6.30 1.84
CA PHE A 163 0.81 -5.55 1.08
C PHE A 163 0.81 -4.08 1.49
N ILE A 164 0.42 -3.21 0.56
CA ILE A 164 0.26 -1.78 0.77
C ILE A 164 -1.23 -1.44 0.80
N HIS A 165 -1.65 -0.60 1.75
CA HIS A 165 -3.05 -0.27 1.95
C HIS A 165 -3.26 1.06 2.67
N ALA A 166 -4.47 1.62 2.62
CA ALA A 166 -4.95 2.70 3.47
C ALA A 166 -5.72 2.07 4.65
N PRO A 167 -5.16 2.00 5.87
CA PRO A 167 -5.68 1.10 6.91
C PRO A 167 -6.95 1.60 7.61
N ARG A 168 -6.94 2.80 8.18
CA ARG A 168 -8.05 3.38 8.96
C ARG A 168 -7.80 4.84 9.32
N THR A 169 -8.80 5.53 9.85
CA THR A 169 -8.69 6.89 10.41
C THR A 169 -7.53 7.00 11.41
N GLY A 170 -6.76 8.07 11.33
CA GLY A 170 -5.58 8.34 12.16
C GLY A 170 -4.32 7.60 11.71
N LYS A 171 -4.36 6.93 10.55
CA LYS A 171 -3.22 6.29 9.91
C LYS A 171 -3.05 6.78 8.49
N ASN A 172 -1.87 6.52 7.94
CA ASN A 172 -1.53 6.83 6.56
C ASN A 172 -1.44 5.55 5.74
N ILE A 173 -1.36 5.66 4.40
CA ILE A 173 -1.04 4.54 3.53
C ILE A 173 0.32 3.98 3.97
N GLU A 174 0.33 2.68 4.24
CA GLU A 174 1.49 1.97 4.81
C GLU A 174 1.66 0.59 4.18
N ILE A 175 2.86 0.02 4.34
CA ILE A 175 3.16 -1.38 4.01
C ILE A 175 3.04 -2.21 5.29
N THR A 176 2.33 -3.34 5.18
CA THR A 176 2.11 -4.26 6.31
C THR A 176 2.34 -5.70 5.88
N SER A 177 2.84 -6.54 6.80
CA SER A 177 3.01 -7.97 6.57
C SER A 177 1.69 -8.73 6.71
N LEU A 178 1.42 -9.68 5.81
CA LEU A 178 0.34 -10.67 5.95
C LEU A 178 0.56 -11.62 7.15
N SER A 179 1.80 -11.70 7.68
CA SER A 179 2.11 -12.45 8.92
C SER A 179 1.82 -11.65 10.19
N ASN A 180 1.52 -10.35 10.10
CA ASN A 180 1.07 -9.58 11.26
C ASN A 180 -0.15 -10.25 11.88
N LYS A 181 -0.16 -10.46 13.19
CA LYS A 181 -1.20 -11.22 13.91
C LYS A 181 -2.62 -10.77 13.58
N TYR A 182 -2.84 -9.45 13.54
CA TYR A 182 -4.16 -8.88 13.20
C TYR A 182 -4.54 -9.19 11.75
N TRP A 183 -3.69 -8.84 10.79
CA TRP A 183 -3.99 -9.01 9.37
C TRP A 183 -4.08 -10.47 8.96
N ASN A 184 -3.22 -11.33 9.53
CA ASN A 184 -3.29 -12.77 9.32
C ASN A 184 -4.65 -13.35 9.74
N SER A 185 -5.16 -12.94 10.91
CA SER A 185 -6.46 -13.42 11.43
C SER A 185 -7.67 -12.89 10.65
N LYS A 186 -7.52 -11.81 9.88
CA LYS A 186 -8.59 -11.17 9.10
C LYS A 186 -8.53 -11.49 7.61
N TYR A 187 -7.43 -12.07 7.13
CA TYR A 187 -7.25 -12.43 5.74
C TYR A 187 -8.37 -13.35 5.23
N ALA A 188 -8.86 -13.07 4.03
CA ALA A 188 -9.91 -13.85 3.39
C ALA A 188 -9.41 -14.59 2.16
N PHE A 189 -8.95 -13.87 1.15
CA PHE A 189 -8.45 -14.41 -0.13
C PHE A 189 -7.82 -13.30 -0.97
N GLY A 190 -7.22 -13.68 -2.11
CA GLY A 190 -6.73 -12.78 -3.14
C GLY A 190 -7.63 -12.72 -4.37
N ARG A 191 -7.50 -11.66 -5.15
CA ARG A 191 -8.08 -11.51 -6.49
C ARG A 191 -7.05 -10.97 -7.45
N ARG A 192 -6.94 -11.58 -8.63
CA ARG A 192 -6.10 -11.11 -9.73
C ARG A 192 -6.96 -10.50 -10.80
N VAL A 193 -6.76 -9.21 -11.07
CA VAL A 193 -7.47 -8.45 -12.11
C VAL A 193 -6.47 -8.06 -13.18
N LYS A 194 -6.73 -8.47 -14.42
CA LYS A 194 -5.90 -8.16 -15.58
C LYS A 194 -6.49 -6.99 -16.38
N LYS A 195 -5.66 -6.28 -17.12
CA LYS A 195 -6.09 -5.13 -17.95
C LYS A 195 -7.27 -5.48 -18.89
N ASN A 196 -7.30 -6.69 -19.38
CA ASN A 196 -8.34 -7.23 -20.30
C ASN A 196 -9.35 -8.11 -19.56
N ASP A 197 -9.55 -7.93 -18.26
CA ASP A 197 -10.49 -8.73 -17.48
C ASP A 197 -11.94 -8.44 -17.92
N PRO A 198 -12.71 -9.46 -18.35
CA PRO A 198 -14.10 -9.26 -18.77
C PRO A 198 -15.02 -8.79 -17.63
N SER A 199 -14.67 -9.03 -16.38
CA SER A 199 -15.43 -8.57 -15.21
C SER A 199 -15.54 -7.05 -15.11
N ARG A 200 -14.72 -6.28 -15.83
CA ARG A 200 -14.80 -4.81 -15.91
C ARG A 200 -16.10 -4.28 -16.51
N PHE A 201 -16.85 -5.13 -17.23
CA PHE A 201 -18.12 -4.79 -17.86
C PHE A 201 -19.36 -5.21 -17.05
N LEU A 202 -19.16 -5.85 -15.89
CA LEU A 202 -20.24 -6.26 -15.00
C LEU A 202 -20.60 -5.11 -14.03
N ASN A 203 -21.13 -4.01 -14.56
CA ASN A 203 -21.80 -2.95 -13.81
C ASN A 203 -23.27 -2.93 -14.15
#